data_e90308abf0c4f14137d9ce54d61bd941
#
_entry.id   e90308abf0c4f14137d9ce54d61bd941
#
_cell.length_a   1.000
_cell.length_b   1.000
_cell.length_c   1.000
_cell.angle_alpha   90.00
_cell.angle_beta   90.00
_cell.angle_gamma   90.00
#
_symmetry.space_group_name_H-M   'P 1'
#
loop_
_entity.id
_entity.type
_entity.pdbx_description
1 polymer ?
#
loop_
_entity_poly.entity_id
_entity_poly.type
_entity_poly.pdbx_seq_one_letter_code
_entity_poly.pdbx_strand_id
1 'polypeptide(L)'
;MTLLLSLAAVAQTDEAAKAKEILNKVSAKTRQYQTIKADFSFSLENLQDNIKENHDGSILLKGNKYRITLMGVTNYFDGKTLYTWMKEAEEVNISEPDMTDESTLNPASIFTIYEKGYKLKYVGEKSVGGKMMHEIDLYPENRDKPFSRIKLTINKETLQINSFMQQGKDGNNYTITVKNMQTNVPAADGDFIFNKTANPKVNVIDLR
;
A
#
# COMPACT_ATOMS: atom_id res chain seq x y z
N MET A 1 -29.90 -17.88 31.05
CA MET A 1 -29.27 -18.01 29.72
C MET A 1 -28.69 -16.68 29.26
N THR A 2 -27.90 -15.98 30.12
CA THR A 2 -27.45 -14.58 29.86
C THR A 2 -25.94 -14.36 30.02
N LEU A 3 -25.14 -15.44 30.16
CA LEU A 3 -23.69 -15.31 30.49
C LEU A 3 -22.75 -15.48 29.25
N LEU A 4 -23.26 -15.85 28.08
CA LEU A 4 -22.44 -16.12 26.89
C LEU A 4 -22.18 -14.89 25.99
N LEU A 5 -22.94 -13.82 26.14
CA LEU A 5 -22.78 -12.61 25.31
C LEU A 5 -21.62 -11.69 25.77
N SER A 6 -21.23 -11.74 27.05
CA SER A 6 -20.20 -10.86 27.61
C SER A 6 -18.76 -11.29 27.25
N LEU A 7 -18.49 -12.58 27.07
CA LEU A 7 -17.16 -13.07 26.72
C LEU A 7 -16.74 -12.69 25.28
N ALA A 8 -17.68 -12.70 24.33
CA ALA A 8 -17.38 -12.34 22.95
C ALA A 8 -17.01 -10.87 22.77
N ALA A 9 -17.64 -9.97 23.53
CA ALA A 9 -17.35 -8.54 23.48
C ALA A 9 -15.95 -8.19 24.03
N VAL A 10 -15.54 -8.87 25.11
CA VAL A 10 -14.21 -8.66 25.71
C VAL A 10 -13.10 -9.17 24.80
N ALA A 11 -13.27 -10.34 24.16
CA ALA A 11 -12.28 -10.88 23.22
C ALA A 11 -12.11 -9.98 21.99
N GLN A 12 -13.18 -9.39 21.47
CA GLN A 12 -13.14 -8.52 20.30
C GLN A 12 -12.47 -7.16 20.62
N THR A 13 -12.62 -6.64 21.83
CA THR A 13 -11.91 -5.42 22.26
C THR A 13 -10.40 -5.67 22.42
N ASP A 14 -10.00 -6.85 22.88
CA ASP A 14 -8.59 -7.23 23.01
C ASP A 14 -7.90 -7.41 21.65
N GLU A 15 -8.57 -8.06 20.70
CA GLU A 15 -8.07 -8.20 19.31
C GLU A 15 -7.87 -6.85 18.62
N ALA A 16 -8.81 -5.91 18.77
CA ALA A 16 -8.70 -4.58 18.18
C ALA A 16 -7.57 -3.76 18.84
N ALA A 17 -7.44 -3.82 20.16
CA ALA A 17 -6.37 -3.16 20.90
C ALA A 17 -5.00 -3.69 20.51
N LYS A 18 -4.84 -5.02 20.40
CA LYS A 18 -3.60 -5.66 19.95
C LYS A 18 -3.24 -5.29 18.51
N ALA A 19 -4.21 -5.28 17.60
CA ALA A 19 -4.00 -4.84 16.23
C ALA A 19 -3.48 -3.40 16.19
N LYS A 20 -4.14 -2.49 16.92
CA LYS A 20 -3.77 -1.08 17.00
C LYS A 20 -2.36 -0.88 17.57
N GLU A 21 -2.00 -1.63 18.63
CA GLU A 21 -0.66 -1.57 19.22
C GLU A 21 0.42 -1.95 18.20
N ILE A 22 0.25 -3.06 17.46
CA ILE A 22 1.20 -3.52 16.45
C ILE A 22 1.33 -2.47 15.32
N LEU A 23 0.21 -1.98 14.80
CA LEU A 23 0.19 -1.00 13.73
C LEU A 23 0.83 0.34 14.14
N ASN A 24 0.61 0.78 15.38
CA ASN A 24 1.28 1.96 15.93
C ASN A 24 2.82 1.77 15.96
N LYS A 25 3.30 0.58 16.33
CA LYS A 25 4.74 0.26 16.27
C LYS A 25 5.28 0.28 14.85
N VAL A 26 4.52 -0.25 13.88
CA VAL A 26 4.86 -0.21 12.44
C VAL A 26 4.97 1.24 11.97
N SER A 27 3.95 2.06 12.24
CA SER A 27 3.93 3.47 11.86
C SER A 27 5.08 4.26 12.49
N ALA A 28 5.28 4.10 13.80
CA ALA A 28 6.37 4.76 14.51
C ALA A 28 7.75 4.41 13.93
N LYS A 29 7.96 3.14 13.56
CA LYS A 29 9.19 2.69 12.92
C LYS A 29 9.34 3.25 11.51
N THR A 30 8.27 3.21 10.71
CA THR A 30 8.27 3.69 9.33
C THR A 30 8.54 5.19 9.25
N ARG A 31 8.01 5.99 10.18
CA ARG A 31 8.27 7.44 10.26
C ARG A 31 9.73 7.81 10.54
N GLN A 32 10.54 6.86 11.00
CA GLN A 32 11.99 7.09 11.21
C GLN A 32 12.79 6.96 9.91
N TYR A 33 12.22 6.37 8.87
CA TYR A 33 12.90 6.21 7.59
C TYR A 33 12.81 7.50 6.76
N GLN A 34 13.96 8.00 6.32
CA GLN A 34 14.02 9.14 5.40
C GLN A 34 13.56 8.74 4.00
N THR A 35 13.93 7.52 3.59
CA THR A 35 13.56 6.94 2.30
C THR A 35 13.28 5.44 2.47
N ILE A 36 12.38 4.93 1.61
CA ILE A 36 12.10 3.50 1.48
C ILE A 36 12.20 3.15 -0.01
N LYS A 37 13.05 2.18 -0.33
CA LYS A 37 13.11 1.56 -1.65
C LYS A 37 12.67 0.10 -1.50
N ALA A 38 11.70 -0.32 -2.30
CA ALA A 38 11.26 -1.71 -2.26
C ALA A 38 10.97 -2.25 -3.66
N ASP A 39 11.27 -3.55 -3.84
CA ASP A 39 10.79 -4.36 -4.93
C ASP A 39 9.61 -5.18 -4.42
N PHE A 40 8.56 -5.29 -5.20
CA PHE A 40 7.34 -5.99 -4.82
C PHE A 40 6.76 -6.81 -5.98
N SER A 41 5.92 -7.77 -5.63
CA SER A 41 5.02 -8.45 -6.55
C SER A 41 3.62 -7.91 -6.36
N PHE A 42 2.98 -7.52 -7.44
CA PHE A 42 1.56 -7.21 -7.51
C PHE A 42 0.83 -8.41 -8.10
N SER A 43 -0.27 -8.84 -7.48
CA SER A 43 -1.16 -9.84 -8.06
C SER A 43 -2.61 -9.36 -8.05
N LEU A 44 -3.31 -9.66 -9.14
CA LEU A 44 -4.75 -9.58 -9.28
C LEU A 44 -5.29 -11.01 -9.37
N GLU A 45 -6.22 -11.36 -8.50
CA GLU A 45 -6.91 -12.64 -8.50
C GLU A 45 -8.42 -12.42 -8.43
N ASN A 46 -9.15 -12.99 -9.39
CA ASN A 46 -10.61 -13.09 -9.37
C ASN A 46 -10.99 -14.54 -9.68
N LEU A 47 -11.46 -15.24 -8.66
CA LEU A 47 -11.82 -16.66 -8.78
C LEU A 47 -13.09 -16.90 -9.61
N GLN A 48 -14.00 -15.91 -9.67
CA GLN A 48 -15.25 -16.02 -10.44
C GLN A 48 -14.98 -15.94 -11.94
N ASP A 49 -14.09 -15.02 -12.33
CA ASP A 49 -13.73 -14.79 -13.73
C ASP A 49 -12.48 -15.57 -14.16
N ASN A 50 -11.93 -16.40 -13.25
CA ASN A 50 -10.69 -17.17 -13.47
C ASN A 50 -9.49 -16.30 -13.89
N ILE A 51 -9.41 -15.08 -13.33
CA ILE A 51 -8.31 -14.14 -13.57
C ILE A 51 -7.23 -14.40 -12.53
N LYS A 52 -5.98 -14.50 -13.00
CA LYS A 52 -4.80 -14.56 -12.16
C LYS A 52 -3.62 -13.93 -12.87
N GLU A 53 -3.27 -12.72 -12.43
CA GLU A 53 -2.17 -11.95 -12.98
C GLU A 53 -1.12 -11.68 -11.90
N ASN A 54 0.15 -11.68 -12.31
CA ASN A 54 1.27 -11.34 -11.44
C ASN A 54 2.25 -10.45 -12.19
N HIS A 55 2.63 -9.35 -11.58
CA HIS A 55 3.57 -8.37 -12.13
C HIS A 55 4.56 -7.96 -11.05
N ASP A 56 5.80 -7.76 -11.45
CA ASP A 56 6.82 -7.20 -10.59
C ASP A 56 6.82 -5.69 -10.69
N GLY A 57 7.03 -5.03 -9.58
CA GLY A 57 7.12 -3.58 -9.48
C GLY A 57 8.21 -3.12 -8.53
N SER A 58 8.49 -1.84 -8.57
CA SER A 58 9.41 -1.20 -7.64
C SER A 58 8.88 0.14 -7.17
N ILE A 59 9.25 0.54 -5.98
CA ILE A 59 8.88 1.83 -5.40
C ILE A 59 10.07 2.48 -4.69
N LEU A 60 10.17 3.79 -4.84
CA LEU A 60 11.02 4.67 -4.04
C LEU A 60 10.14 5.71 -3.37
N LEU A 61 10.25 5.85 -2.05
CA LEU A 61 9.50 6.81 -1.24
C LEU A 61 10.46 7.75 -0.53
N LYS A 62 10.08 9.05 -0.41
CA LYS A 62 10.77 10.07 0.40
C LYS A 62 9.71 11.05 0.95
N GLY A 63 9.33 10.89 2.20
CA GLY A 63 8.19 11.62 2.75
C GLY A 63 6.91 11.34 1.98
N ASN A 64 6.29 12.37 1.40
CA ASN A 64 5.11 12.25 0.54
C ASN A 64 5.43 12.06 -0.95
N LYS A 65 6.71 12.13 -1.35
CA LYS A 65 7.17 11.93 -2.72
C LYS A 65 7.32 10.45 -3.03
N TYR A 66 7.01 10.04 -4.26
CA TYR A 66 7.21 8.66 -4.68
C TYR A 66 7.55 8.52 -6.17
N ARG A 67 8.24 7.46 -6.48
CA ARG A 67 8.37 6.91 -7.82
C ARG A 67 8.00 5.45 -7.75
N ILE A 68 6.95 5.04 -8.46
CA ILE A 68 6.49 3.66 -8.54
C ILE A 68 6.48 3.21 -10.00
N THR A 69 7.07 2.04 -10.27
CA THR A 69 7.04 1.41 -11.60
C THR A 69 6.29 0.10 -11.49
N LEU A 70 5.27 -0.07 -12.30
CA LEU A 70 4.46 -1.27 -12.39
C LEU A 70 3.85 -1.39 -13.79
N MET A 71 3.85 -2.59 -14.38
CA MET A 71 3.19 -2.88 -15.67
C MET A 71 3.57 -1.91 -16.81
N GLY A 72 4.85 -1.55 -16.91
CA GLY A 72 5.34 -0.63 -17.96
C GLY A 72 5.07 0.85 -17.72
N VAL A 73 4.31 1.20 -16.68
CA VAL A 73 4.02 2.58 -16.29
C VAL A 73 4.91 2.99 -15.12
N THR A 74 5.48 4.20 -15.19
CA THR A 74 6.16 4.81 -14.04
C THR A 74 5.46 6.09 -13.63
N ASN A 75 4.98 6.11 -12.41
CA ASN A 75 4.44 7.30 -11.77
C ASN A 75 5.53 7.97 -10.93
N TYR A 76 5.77 9.25 -11.19
CA TYR A 76 6.61 10.13 -10.37
C TYR A 76 5.70 11.14 -9.69
N PHE A 77 5.84 11.31 -8.39
CA PHE A 77 5.11 12.32 -7.63
C PHE A 77 6.07 13.12 -6.77
N ASP A 78 6.20 14.41 -7.03
CA ASP A 78 7.14 15.29 -6.35
C ASP A 78 6.59 15.93 -5.06
N GLY A 79 5.37 15.54 -4.67
CA GLY A 79 4.64 16.09 -3.53
C GLY A 79 3.49 17.02 -3.95
N LYS A 80 3.42 17.41 -5.24
CA LYS A 80 2.36 18.23 -5.82
C LYS A 80 1.93 17.70 -7.18
N THR A 81 2.89 17.51 -8.08
CA THR A 81 2.67 17.13 -9.48
C THR A 81 2.90 15.63 -9.65
N LEU A 82 1.97 14.98 -10.34
CA LEU A 82 2.04 13.58 -10.75
C LEU A 82 2.39 13.51 -12.23
N TYR A 83 3.46 12.76 -12.54
CA TYR A 83 3.89 12.44 -13.91
C TYR A 83 3.64 10.96 -14.13
N THR A 84 2.70 10.61 -14.99
CA THR A 84 2.40 9.23 -15.38
C THR A 84 3.07 8.94 -16.71
N TRP A 85 4.21 8.26 -16.68
CA TRP A 85 4.99 7.93 -17.86
C TRP A 85 4.65 6.52 -18.35
N MET A 86 4.09 6.44 -19.55
CA MET A 86 3.77 5.24 -20.29
C MET A 86 4.88 5.03 -21.34
N LYS A 87 5.87 4.21 -20.98
CA LYS A 87 7.09 4.05 -21.78
C LYS A 87 6.81 3.54 -23.20
N GLU A 88 5.93 2.55 -23.34
CA GLU A 88 5.59 1.94 -24.64
C GLU A 88 4.80 2.89 -25.55
N ALA A 89 3.99 3.77 -24.98
CA ALA A 89 3.27 4.80 -25.71
C ALA A 89 4.13 6.04 -26.00
N GLU A 90 5.34 6.12 -25.48
CA GLU A 90 6.20 7.30 -25.52
C GLU A 90 5.47 8.57 -25.05
N GLU A 91 4.63 8.46 -24.00
CA GLU A 91 3.78 9.53 -23.51
C GLU A 91 3.94 9.73 -22.01
N VAL A 92 3.89 10.99 -21.55
CA VAL A 92 3.80 11.35 -20.15
C VAL A 92 2.63 12.31 -19.93
N ASN A 93 1.73 11.92 -19.03
CA ASN A 93 0.64 12.77 -18.55
C ASN A 93 1.09 13.50 -17.29
N ILE A 94 0.86 14.80 -17.22
CA ILE A 94 1.16 15.64 -16.06
C ILE A 94 -0.16 16.11 -15.46
N SER A 95 -0.35 15.87 -14.16
CA SER A 95 -1.55 16.27 -13.43
C SER A 95 -1.21 16.72 -12.01
N GLU A 96 -2.15 17.38 -11.35
CA GLU A 96 -2.10 17.69 -9.92
C GLU A 96 -3.26 16.96 -9.24
N PRO A 97 -3.02 15.78 -8.65
CA PRO A 97 -4.07 15.00 -8.02
C PRO A 97 -4.60 15.70 -6.78
N ASP A 98 -5.90 15.64 -6.56
CA ASP A 98 -6.50 16.06 -5.30
C ASP A 98 -6.14 15.05 -4.20
N MET A 99 -5.20 15.44 -3.34
CA MET A 99 -4.74 14.60 -2.23
C MET A 99 -5.76 14.53 -1.08
N THR A 100 -6.85 15.30 -1.14
CA THR A 100 -7.97 15.24 -0.17
C THR A 100 -8.99 14.17 -0.59
N ASP A 101 -8.97 13.74 -1.84
CA ASP A 101 -9.80 12.64 -2.33
C ASP A 101 -9.27 11.30 -1.80
N GLU A 102 -10.08 10.65 -0.95
CA GLU A 102 -9.76 9.34 -0.38
C GLU A 102 -9.65 8.21 -1.43
N SER A 103 -10.12 8.43 -2.67
CA SER A 103 -9.94 7.50 -3.77
C SER A 103 -8.52 7.57 -4.36
N THR A 104 -7.80 8.65 -4.13
CA THR A 104 -6.41 8.82 -4.55
C THR A 104 -5.49 8.05 -3.62
N LEU A 105 -5.13 6.82 -4.02
CA LEU A 105 -4.18 6.00 -3.27
C LEU A 105 -2.76 6.58 -3.40
N ASN A 106 -2.31 7.31 -2.39
CA ASN A 106 -0.89 7.61 -2.26
C ASN A 106 -0.18 6.37 -1.69
N PRO A 107 0.81 5.78 -2.39
CA PRO A 107 1.55 4.63 -1.88
C PRO A 107 2.19 4.85 -0.51
N ALA A 108 2.53 6.09 -0.16
CA ALA A 108 3.05 6.43 1.16
C ALA A 108 2.01 6.28 2.28
N SER A 109 0.71 6.39 1.95
CA SER A 109 -0.37 6.30 2.94
C SER A 109 -0.62 4.88 3.46
N ILE A 110 -0.07 3.84 2.81
CA ILE A 110 -0.24 2.44 3.25
C ILE A 110 0.22 2.21 4.69
N PHE A 111 1.19 3.01 5.15
CA PHE A 111 1.75 2.90 6.51
C PHE A 111 0.91 3.60 7.58
N THR A 112 -0.08 4.39 7.18
CA THR A 112 -0.97 5.14 8.08
C THR A 112 -2.45 4.91 7.80
N ILE A 113 -2.77 4.08 6.81
CA ILE A 113 -4.14 3.81 6.35
C ILE A 113 -5.09 3.38 7.48
N TYR A 114 -4.57 2.70 8.49
CA TYR A 114 -5.34 2.18 9.62
C TYR A 114 -5.73 3.23 10.65
N GLU A 115 -5.16 4.45 10.60
CA GLU A 115 -5.34 5.47 11.64
C GLU A 115 -6.78 6.01 11.69
N LYS A 116 -7.50 5.98 10.56
CA LYS A 116 -8.89 6.46 10.48
C LYS A 116 -9.73 5.60 9.54
N GLY A 117 -11.01 5.45 9.88
CA GLY A 117 -12.02 4.86 9.00
C GLY A 117 -12.01 3.34 8.89
N TYR A 118 -11.33 2.64 9.81
CA TYR A 118 -11.30 1.18 9.83
C TYR A 118 -11.51 0.60 11.22
N LYS A 119 -12.30 -0.48 11.28
CA LYS A 119 -12.32 -1.40 12.42
C LYS A 119 -11.19 -2.40 12.26
N LEU A 120 -10.36 -2.52 13.29
CA LEU A 120 -9.18 -3.37 13.31
C LEU A 120 -9.50 -4.72 13.94
N LYS A 121 -8.91 -5.78 13.40
CA LYS A 121 -8.96 -7.12 13.98
C LYS A 121 -7.60 -7.79 13.89
N TYR A 122 -7.05 -8.18 15.03
CA TYR A 122 -5.90 -9.08 15.08
C TYR A 122 -6.38 -10.50 14.78
N VAL A 123 -5.87 -11.11 13.70
CA VAL A 123 -6.29 -12.46 13.27
C VAL A 123 -5.43 -13.54 13.93
N GLY A 124 -4.12 -13.26 14.09
CA GLY A 124 -3.19 -14.24 14.65
C GLY A 124 -1.77 -14.08 14.14
N GLU A 125 -1.02 -15.15 14.25
CA GLU A 125 0.34 -15.28 13.73
C GLU A 125 0.41 -16.44 12.75
N LYS A 126 1.24 -16.27 11.71
CA LYS A 126 1.56 -17.36 10.78
C LYS A 126 3.02 -17.33 10.37
N SER A 127 3.55 -18.48 9.97
CA SER A 127 4.88 -18.57 9.37
C SER A 127 4.79 -18.38 7.85
N VAL A 128 5.60 -17.46 7.32
CA VAL A 128 5.76 -17.22 5.87
C VAL A 128 7.24 -17.21 5.55
N GLY A 129 7.71 -18.18 4.75
CA GLY A 129 9.13 -18.29 4.40
C GLY A 129 10.05 -18.43 5.62
N GLY A 130 9.62 -19.12 6.66
CA GLY A 130 10.38 -19.32 7.91
C GLY A 130 10.37 -18.11 8.86
N LYS A 131 9.67 -17.03 8.53
CA LYS A 131 9.53 -15.83 9.37
C LYS A 131 8.13 -15.76 9.96
N MET A 132 8.03 -15.42 11.26
CA MET A 132 6.74 -15.22 11.91
C MET A 132 6.14 -13.86 11.53
N MET A 133 4.88 -13.88 11.14
CA MET A 133 4.11 -12.71 10.73
C MET A 133 2.90 -12.52 11.63
N HIS A 134 2.59 -11.28 11.99
CA HIS A 134 1.26 -10.91 12.47
C HIS A 134 0.31 -10.78 11.29
N GLU A 135 -0.92 -11.26 11.43
CA GLU A 135 -2.03 -10.99 10.50
C GLU A 135 -3.03 -10.04 11.14
N ILE A 136 -3.33 -8.96 10.41
CA ILE A 136 -4.29 -7.94 10.84
C ILE A 136 -5.25 -7.67 9.69
N ASP A 137 -6.55 -7.72 10.00
CA ASP A 137 -7.61 -7.32 9.08
C ASP A 137 -8.11 -5.91 9.42
N LEU A 138 -8.32 -5.09 8.39
CA LEU A 138 -8.92 -3.76 8.46
C LEU A 138 -10.24 -3.79 7.69
N TYR A 139 -11.33 -3.49 8.36
CA TYR A 139 -12.67 -3.43 7.77
C TYR A 139 -13.09 -1.96 7.64
N PRO A 140 -13.37 -1.45 6.42
CA PRO A 140 -13.77 -0.06 6.26
C PRO A 140 -15.08 0.23 7.01
N GLU A 141 -15.12 1.36 7.74
CA GLU A 141 -16.34 1.84 8.40
C GLU A 141 -17.33 2.38 7.36
N ASN A 142 -16.82 3.06 6.33
CA ASN A 142 -17.62 3.45 5.17
C ASN A 142 -17.89 2.22 4.30
N ARG A 143 -19.16 1.82 4.26
CA ARG A 143 -19.61 0.66 3.47
C ARG A 143 -19.69 0.91 1.96
N ASP A 144 -19.57 2.16 1.52
CA ASP A 144 -19.58 2.50 0.08
C ASP A 144 -18.22 2.28 -0.58
N LYS A 145 -17.15 2.05 0.20
CA LYS A 145 -15.85 1.69 -0.36
C LYS A 145 -15.96 0.45 -1.26
N PRO A 146 -15.25 0.40 -2.40
CA PRO A 146 -15.34 -0.69 -3.38
C PRO A 146 -14.73 -2.01 -2.89
N PHE A 147 -14.22 -2.05 -1.68
CA PHE A 147 -13.64 -3.24 -1.05
C PHE A 147 -14.26 -3.53 0.32
N SER A 148 -14.21 -4.78 0.73
CA SER A 148 -14.79 -5.26 1.98
C SER A 148 -13.78 -5.37 3.12
N ARG A 149 -12.49 -5.54 2.79
CA ARG A 149 -11.43 -5.77 3.76
C ARG A 149 -10.05 -5.47 3.15
N ILE A 150 -9.15 -5.01 4.01
CA ILE A 150 -7.72 -5.03 3.77
C ILE A 150 -7.10 -6.01 4.76
N LYS A 151 -6.26 -6.92 4.29
CA LYS A 151 -5.44 -7.80 5.12
C LYS A 151 -3.99 -7.36 5.05
N LEU A 152 -3.37 -7.17 6.21
CA LEU A 152 -1.95 -6.90 6.34
C LEU A 152 -1.24 -8.11 6.94
N THR A 153 -0.06 -8.46 6.39
CA THR A 153 0.89 -9.31 7.07
C THR A 153 2.13 -8.50 7.43
N ILE A 154 2.56 -8.60 8.67
CA ILE A 154 3.62 -7.77 9.25
C ILE A 154 4.66 -8.69 9.88
N ASN A 155 5.92 -8.53 9.48
CA ASN A 155 7.00 -9.31 10.08
C ASN A 155 7.13 -8.97 11.57
N LYS A 156 7.07 -9.99 12.42
CA LYS A 156 7.04 -9.84 13.89
C LYS A 156 8.33 -9.26 14.45
N GLU A 157 9.47 -9.56 13.85
CA GLU A 157 10.80 -9.11 14.32
C GLU A 157 11.12 -7.72 13.79
N THR A 158 10.91 -7.52 12.48
CA THR A 158 11.31 -6.27 11.82
C THR A 158 10.22 -5.21 11.85
N LEU A 159 8.96 -5.53 12.18
CA LEU A 159 7.78 -4.67 12.09
C LEU A 159 7.59 -4.04 10.70
N GLN A 160 8.13 -4.68 9.66
CA GLN A 160 7.92 -4.27 8.28
C GLN A 160 6.68 -4.95 7.71
N ILE A 161 5.90 -4.20 6.92
CA ILE A 161 4.78 -4.77 6.17
C ILE A 161 5.36 -5.72 5.12
N ASN A 162 4.96 -7.00 5.20
CA ASN A 162 5.33 -8.03 4.23
C ASN A 162 4.34 -8.09 3.06
N SER A 163 3.04 -7.99 3.34
CA SER A 163 2.03 -7.92 2.29
C SER A 163 0.82 -7.08 2.69
N PHE A 164 0.20 -6.53 1.67
CA PHE A 164 -1.07 -5.81 1.72
C PHE A 164 -2.00 -6.47 0.71
N MET A 165 -3.18 -6.93 1.14
CA MET A 165 -4.19 -7.48 0.25
C MET A 165 -5.50 -6.72 0.43
N GLN A 166 -6.04 -6.17 -0.65
CA GLN A 166 -7.36 -5.57 -0.70
C GLN A 166 -8.35 -6.53 -1.34
N GLN A 167 -9.41 -6.86 -0.63
CA GLN A 167 -10.48 -7.72 -1.11
C GLN A 167 -11.61 -6.87 -1.69
N GLY A 168 -11.73 -6.84 -3.00
CA GLY A 168 -12.76 -6.11 -3.72
C GLY A 168 -14.14 -6.74 -3.57
N LYS A 169 -15.18 -5.91 -3.63
CA LYS A 169 -16.58 -6.36 -3.64
C LYS A 169 -17.03 -6.93 -4.98
N ASP A 170 -16.28 -6.60 -6.03
CA ASP A 170 -16.44 -7.10 -7.40
C ASP A 170 -15.77 -8.48 -7.63
N GLY A 171 -15.24 -9.09 -6.57
CA GLY A 171 -14.51 -10.35 -6.63
C GLY A 171 -13.01 -10.20 -6.91
N ASN A 172 -12.52 -9.01 -7.28
CA ASN A 172 -11.11 -8.77 -7.52
C ASN A 172 -10.34 -8.62 -6.20
N ASN A 173 -9.30 -9.42 -6.04
CA ASN A 173 -8.38 -9.33 -4.92
C ASN A 173 -7.03 -8.81 -5.42
N TYR A 174 -6.60 -7.69 -4.88
CA TYR A 174 -5.32 -7.06 -5.20
C TYR A 174 -4.34 -7.31 -4.07
N THR A 175 -3.20 -7.92 -4.38
CA THR A 175 -2.17 -8.20 -3.38
C THR A 175 -0.84 -7.57 -3.79
N ILE A 176 -0.23 -6.85 -2.86
CA ILE A 176 1.16 -6.38 -2.96
C ILE A 176 1.97 -7.18 -1.95
N THR A 177 3.01 -7.87 -2.40
CA THR A 177 3.95 -8.59 -1.52
C THR A 177 5.35 -8.01 -1.69
N VAL A 178 5.92 -7.52 -0.60
CA VAL A 178 7.28 -6.96 -0.58
C VAL A 178 8.29 -8.11 -0.72
N LYS A 179 9.16 -8.02 -1.73
CA LYS A 179 10.25 -8.98 -1.99
C LYS A 179 11.53 -8.56 -1.32
N ASN A 180 11.86 -7.27 -1.44
CA ASN A 180 13.06 -6.67 -0.89
C ASN A 180 12.73 -5.24 -0.43
N MET A 181 13.29 -4.83 0.71
CA MET A 181 13.10 -3.48 1.23
C MET A 181 14.42 -2.96 1.79
N GLN A 182 14.80 -1.77 1.32
CA GLN A 182 15.93 -1.01 1.80
C GLN A 182 15.44 0.33 2.34
N THR A 183 16.00 0.78 3.45
CA THR A 183 15.63 2.05 4.09
C THR A 183 16.81 2.99 4.11
N ASN A 184 16.53 4.29 4.14
CA ASN A 184 17.53 5.35 4.21
C ASN A 184 18.54 5.32 3.04
N VAL A 185 18.08 4.88 1.85
CA VAL A 185 18.89 4.95 0.63
C VAL A 185 18.97 6.39 0.13
N PRO A 186 20.10 6.82 -0.48
CA PRO A 186 20.17 8.13 -1.10
C PRO A 186 19.07 8.33 -2.14
N ALA A 187 18.37 9.47 -2.10
CA ALA A 187 17.38 9.85 -3.10
C ALA A 187 17.36 11.38 -3.24
N ALA A 188 17.63 11.86 -4.46
CA ALA A 188 17.54 13.27 -4.80
C ALA A 188 16.07 13.64 -5.13
N ASP A 189 15.72 14.92 -5.03
CA ASP A 189 14.37 15.37 -5.38
C ASP A 189 14.04 15.16 -6.85
N GLY A 190 15.05 15.21 -7.73
CA GLY A 190 14.91 14.88 -9.15
C GLY A 190 14.51 13.43 -9.45
N ASP A 191 14.68 12.50 -8.50
CA ASP A 191 14.25 11.10 -8.65
C ASP A 191 12.72 10.95 -8.69
N PHE A 192 11.99 11.99 -8.29
CA PHE A 192 10.52 12.04 -8.19
C PHE A 192 9.88 12.92 -9.27
N ILE A 193 10.66 13.34 -10.27
CA ILE A 193 10.23 14.19 -11.38
C ILE A 193 10.57 13.50 -12.70
N PHE A 194 9.64 13.51 -13.65
CA PHE A 194 9.92 13.00 -14.98
C PHE A 194 10.96 13.88 -15.69
N ASN A 195 12.05 13.29 -16.16
CA ASN A 195 13.12 14.00 -16.85
C ASN A 195 12.86 14.02 -18.37
N LYS A 196 12.25 15.10 -18.87
CA LYS A 196 11.99 15.31 -20.30
C LYS A 196 13.28 15.41 -21.13
N THR A 197 14.34 16.00 -20.57
CA THR A 197 15.62 16.15 -21.28
C THR A 197 16.26 14.79 -21.57
N ALA A 198 16.17 13.85 -20.65
CA ALA A 198 16.64 12.48 -20.86
C ALA A 198 15.73 11.67 -21.79
N ASN A 199 14.48 12.13 -22.02
CA ASN A 199 13.47 11.46 -22.83
C ASN A 199 12.89 12.43 -23.89
N PRO A 200 13.69 12.93 -24.86
CA PRO A 200 13.29 14.02 -25.75
C PRO A 200 12.14 13.68 -26.69
N LYS A 201 11.97 12.39 -27.02
CA LYS A 201 10.90 11.90 -27.92
C LYS A 201 9.54 11.77 -27.26
N VAL A 202 9.50 11.71 -25.92
CA VAL A 202 8.24 11.51 -25.19
C VAL A 202 7.28 12.67 -25.42
N ASN A 203 6.06 12.36 -25.84
CA ASN A 203 4.96 13.33 -25.93
C ASN A 203 4.52 13.74 -24.51
N VAL A 204 4.36 15.04 -24.27
CA VAL A 204 3.95 15.56 -22.96
C VAL A 204 2.52 16.06 -23.07
N ILE A 205 1.62 15.49 -22.27
CA ILE A 205 0.24 15.92 -22.14
C ILE A 205 0.07 16.56 -20.77
N ASP A 206 -0.09 17.88 -20.75
CA ASP A 206 -0.30 18.65 -19.52
C ASP A 206 -1.81 18.80 -19.25
N LEU A 207 -2.27 18.20 -18.15
CA LEU A 207 -3.67 18.16 -17.73
C LEU A 207 -3.97 19.05 -16.50
N ARG A 208 -3.03 19.93 -16.16
CA ARG A 208 -3.17 20.84 -14.99
C ARG A 208 -4.02 22.04 -15.29
#